data_1fa1cc113f816801ead0aeceb3c4435e
#
_entry.id   1fa1cc113f816801ead0aeceb3c4435e
#
_cell.length_a   1.000
_cell.length_b   1.000
_cell.length_c   1.000
_cell.angle_alpha   90.00
_cell.angle_beta   90.00
_cell.angle_gamma   90.00
#
_symmetry.space_group_name_H-M   'P 1'
#
loop_
_entity.id
_entity.type
_entity.pdbx_description
1 polymer ?
#
loop_
_entity_poly.entity_id
_entity_poly.type
_entity_poly.pdbx_seq_one_letter_code
_entity_poly.pdbx_strand_id
1 'polypeptide(L)'
;MFQDNGKELLYMVIINAKVYTLDQPVIENGFVRAVDGIISEIGNMPYTGNDDDIFDAKGGILLPGFVDAHSHLGMWEDSLGFEGDDGNEDTDPATPHLRAVDAVNPLDRCFREALEAGTTTVITGPGSTNPIGGQLCAMKTFGQRMDDMLVKAPVAMKMSLGENPKTVYHGKNQSPVTRMATAAIIREQLANAKRYDEDKQKAEVDRDVDQPEYDIKCEALLPVIRRELPVHFHAHRLDDIFTAHRIAKEFNLDYVIVHGTQAHLAADILANDRTRVLCGPLLCDRSKPELHDLTPKGPAILHKAGVEFAIITDHPVIPAQYLTLCACLAAREGLAFDQALRAITITPAEICGIDDRVGSITIGKDADFVLFDTEPLALFAKPSEVFCRGQRIILTAN
;
A
#
# COMPACT_ATOMS: atom_id res chain seq x y z
N MET A 1 9.71 1.10 43.10
CA MET A 1 10.26 -0.25 42.84
C MET A 1 9.40 -0.81 41.73
N PHE A 2 9.75 -0.52 40.47
CA PHE A 2 9.06 -1.07 39.29
C PHE A 2 9.70 -2.43 39.05
N GLN A 3 8.90 -3.50 39.16
CA GLN A 3 9.32 -4.83 38.72
C GLN A 3 9.39 -4.78 37.19
N ASP A 4 10.60 -4.99 36.68
CA ASP A 4 10.88 -5.32 35.30
C ASP A 4 10.28 -6.72 35.09
N ASN A 5 9.14 -6.79 34.42
CA ASN A 5 8.59 -8.04 33.94
C ASN A 5 9.50 -8.53 32.82
N GLY A 6 10.44 -9.40 33.16
CA GLY A 6 11.36 -10.03 32.23
C GLY A 6 10.58 -10.71 31.11
N LYS A 7 10.33 -9.98 30.02
CA LYS A 7 9.84 -10.51 28.76
C LYS A 7 11.00 -11.33 28.19
N GLU A 8 10.84 -12.63 28.09
CA GLU A 8 11.82 -13.47 27.38
C GLU A 8 11.93 -12.94 25.95
N LEU A 9 13.15 -12.57 25.54
CA LEU A 9 13.40 -12.09 24.17
C LEU A 9 13.15 -13.24 23.21
N LEU A 10 12.35 -13.01 22.19
CA LEU A 10 12.10 -13.96 21.11
C LEU A 10 13.24 -13.87 20.10
N TYR A 11 14.02 -14.95 20.00
CA TYR A 11 15.08 -15.09 19.00
C TYR A 11 14.63 -16.00 17.88
N MET A 12 14.98 -15.69 16.63
CA MET A 12 14.81 -16.55 15.46
C MET A 12 16.01 -16.37 14.54
N VAL A 13 16.53 -17.49 14.01
CA VAL A 13 17.59 -17.47 13.00
C VAL A 13 17.17 -18.35 11.82
N ILE A 14 17.26 -17.82 10.62
CA ILE A 14 17.11 -18.57 9.36
C ILE A 14 18.52 -18.74 8.80
N ILE A 15 18.93 -19.98 8.54
CA ILE A 15 20.26 -20.34 8.00
C ILE A 15 20.13 -21.02 6.65
N ASN A 16 21.25 -21.09 5.91
CA ASN A 16 21.38 -21.78 4.61
C ASN A 16 20.34 -21.27 3.58
N ALA A 17 20.06 -19.98 3.56
CA ALA A 17 19.16 -19.36 2.60
C ALA A 17 19.92 -18.62 1.50
N LYS A 18 19.35 -18.62 0.28
CA LYS A 18 19.67 -17.60 -0.73
C LYS A 18 18.86 -16.35 -0.42
N VAL A 19 19.50 -15.30 0.11
CA VAL A 19 18.82 -14.13 0.66
C VAL A 19 18.76 -12.99 -0.38
N TYR A 20 17.58 -12.65 -0.81
CA TYR A 20 17.31 -11.44 -1.59
C TYR A 20 16.97 -10.30 -0.65
N THR A 21 17.94 -9.48 -0.34
CA THR A 21 17.77 -8.32 0.56
C THR A 21 16.94 -7.20 -0.06
N LEU A 22 16.99 -7.05 -1.38
CA LEU A 22 16.39 -6.06 -2.28
C LEU A 22 16.97 -4.63 -2.20
N ASP A 23 17.77 -4.34 -1.21
CA ASP A 23 18.53 -3.09 -1.09
C ASP A 23 20.05 -3.31 -1.15
N GLN A 24 20.52 -4.55 -0.98
CA GLN A 24 21.91 -4.96 -1.09
C GLN A 24 22.04 -6.13 -2.09
N PRO A 25 23.25 -6.50 -2.52
CA PRO A 25 23.46 -7.69 -3.35
C PRO A 25 22.93 -8.97 -2.71
N VAL A 26 22.45 -9.90 -3.57
CA VAL A 26 21.98 -11.22 -3.12
C VAL A 26 23.09 -11.97 -2.38
N ILE A 27 22.76 -12.58 -1.24
CA ILE A 27 23.63 -13.46 -0.49
C ILE A 27 23.30 -14.90 -0.88
N GLU A 28 24.20 -15.55 -1.62
CA GLU A 28 23.93 -16.89 -2.21
C GLU A 28 23.76 -18.00 -1.16
N ASN A 29 24.43 -17.90 -0.01
CA ASN A 29 24.26 -18.80 1.12
C ASN A 29 24.44 -18.01 2.40
N GLY A 30 23.34 -17.55 2.96
CA GLY A 30 23.33 -16.61 4.06
C GLY A 30 22.50 -17.06 5.25
N PHE A 31 22.53 -16.20 6.26
CA PHE A 31 21.65 -16.27 7.42
C PHE A 31 21.04 -14.91 7.72
N VAL A 32 19.87 -14.94 8.36
CA VAL A 32 19.20 -13.76 8.90
C VAL A 32 18.78 -14.07 10.33
N ARG A 33 19.15 -13.19 11.27
CA ARG A 33 18.78 -13.27 12.68
C ARG A 33 17.81 -12.17 13.04
N ALA A 34 16.77 -12.50 13.78
CA ALA A 34 15.81 -11.55 14.33
C ALA A 34 15.74 -11.65 15.86
N VAL A 35 15.48 -10.53 16.51
CA VAL A 35 15.27 -10.42 17.97
C VAL A 35 14.02 -9.56 18.18
N ASP A 36 13.05 -10.08 18.92
CA ASP A 36 11.75 -9.41 19.19
C ASP A 36 11.05 -8.91 17.92
N GLY A 37 11.13 -9.69 16.84
CA GLY A 37 10.49 -9.39 15.58
C GLY A 37 11.22 -8.36 14.71
N ILE A 38 12.45 -7.96 15.08
CA ILE A 38 13.28 -7.01 14.34
C ILE A 38 14.54 -7.71 13.83
N ILE A 39 14.93 -7.46 12.59
CA ILE A 39 16.16 -7.99 11.99
C ILE A 39 17.36 -7.39 12.72
N SER A 40 18.17 -8.24 13.33
CA SER A 40 19.35 -7.83 14.13
C SER A 40 20.68 -8.11 13.44
N GLU A 41 20.73 -9.14 12.58
CA GLU A 41 21.97 -9.54 11.90
C GLU A 41 21.65 -10.21 10.55
N ILE A 42 22.52 -9.98 9.57
CA ILE A 42 22.48 -10.61 8.25
C ILE A 42 23.92 -10.93 7.86
N GLY A 43 24.18 -12.12 7.33
CA GLY A 43 25.53 -12.49 6.94
C GLY A 43 25.61 -13.71 6.04
N ASN A 44 26.85 -14.01 5.64
CA ASN A 44 27.16 -15.25 4.93
C ASN A 44 27.32 -16.41 5.92
N MET A 45 26.99 -17.63 5.49
CA MET A 45 27.31 -18.83 6.25
C MET A 45 28.84 -19.04 6.40
N PRO A 46 29.32 -19.68 7.47
CA PRO A 46 28.55 -20.32 8.53
C PRO A 46 28.04 -19.32 9.60
N TYR A 47 26.86 -19.57 10.13
CA TYR A 47 26.37 -18.90 11.33
C TYR A 47 27.10 -19.46 12.57
N THR A 48 27.60 -18.60 13.45
CA THR A 48 28.40 -18.97 14.62
C THR A 48 27.77 -18.64 15.97
N GLY A 49 26.50 -18.14 15.95
CA GLY A 49 25.74 -17.87 17.17
C GLY A 49 25.26 -19.15 17.87
N ASN A 50 24.76 -19.00 19.11
CA ASN A 50 24.26 -20.08 19.95
C ASN A 50 22.73 -19.89 20.23
N ASP A 51 21.96 -19.43 19.25
CA ASP A 51 20.52 -19.30 19.40
C ASP A 51 19.83 -20.67 19.36
N ASP A 52 18.78 -20.86 20.15
CA ASP A 52 18.05 -22.13 20.27
C ASP A 52 17.02 -22.33 19.15
N ASP A 53 16.44 -21.23 18.60
CA ASP A 53 15.44 -21.28 17.53
C ASP A 53 16.10 -21.03 16.16
N ILE A 54 16.57 -22.11 15.55
CA ILE A 54 17.24 -22.10 14.24
C ILE A 54 16.37 -22.83 13.21
N PHE A 55 16.00 -22.11 12.15
CA PHE A 55 15.31 -22.66 10.99
C PHE A 55 16.29 -22.85 9.82
N ASP A 56 16.42 -24.07 9.32
CA ASP A 56 17.27 -24.38 8.15
C ASP A 56 16.45 -24.24 6.86
N ALA A 57 16.77 -23.24 6.05
CA ALA A 57 16.13 -22.97 4.75
C ALA A 57 16.57 -23.93 3.64
N LYS A 58 17.59 -24.78 3.87
CA LYS A 58 18.06 -25.85 2.95
C LYS A 58 18.35 -25.37 1.52
N GLY A 59 18.83 -24.15 1.36
CA GLY A 59 19.10 -23.53 0.05
C GLY A 59 17.90 -22.82 -0.56
N GLY A 60 16.78 -22.73 0.12
CA GLY A 60 15.59 -22.00 -0.33
C GLY A 60 15.85 -20.51 -0.52
N ILE A 61 14.98 -19.86 -1.29
CA ILE A 61 15.04 -18.43 -1.60
C ILE A 61 14.24 -17.65 -0.56
N LEU A 62 14.96 -16.83 0.22
CA LEU A 62 14.38 -15.97 1.26
C LEU A 62 14.20 -14.56 0.71
N LEU A 63 12.95 -14.08 0.74
CA LEU A 63 12.52 -12.74 0.34
C LEU A 63 11.97 -11.98 1.55
N PRO A 64 11.96 -10.63 1.54
CA PRO A 64 11.14 -9.88 2.49
C PRO A 64 9.65 -10.16 2.25
N GLY A 65 8.84 -9.99 3.28
CA GLY A 65 7.39 -10.04 3.15
C GLY A 65 6.87 -9.08 2.07
N PHE A 66 5.88 -9.52 1.30
CA PHE A 66 5.30 -8.72 0.24
C PHE A 66 4.44 -7.60 0.80
N VAL A 67 4.41 -6.48 0.06
CA VAL A 67 3.67 -5.25 0.40
C VAL A 67 2.69 -4.93 -0.72
N ASP A 68 1.40 -4.96 -0.42
CA ASP A 68 0.37 -4.47 -1.33
C ASP A 68 0.05 -3.00 -1.03
N ALA A 69 0.49 -2.09 -1.90
CA ALA A 69 0.40 -0.64 -1.67
C ALA A 69 -1.02 -0.06 -1.87
N HIS A 70 -1.99 -0.86 -2.30
CA HIS A 70 -3.37 -0.43 -2.41
C HIS A 70 -4.32 -1.61 -2.42
N SER A 71 -5.13 -1.68 -1.39
CA SER A 71 -6.19 -2.66 -1.20
C SER A 71 -7.34 -2.05 -0.41
N HIS A 72 -8.41 -2.83 -0.26
CA HIS A 72 -9.52 -2.53 0.64
C HIS A 72 -9.72 -3.69 1.63
N LEU A 73 -8.64 -4.40 1.94
CA LEU A 73 -8.65 -5.57 2.82
C LEU A 73 -9.24 -5.21 4.18
N GLY A 74 -10.24 -5.98 4.61
CA GLY A 74 -10.99 -5.77 5.85
C GLY A 74 -12.04 -4.65 5.80
N MET A 75 -12.24 -3.98 4.64
CA MET A 75 -13.26 -2.93 4.45
C MET A 75 -14.48 -3.46 3.66
N TRP A 76 -14.34 -4.59 2.97
CA TRP A 76 -15.41 -5.40 2.37
C TRP A 76 -15.21 -6.83 2.84
N GLU A 77 -15.88 -7.15 3.94
CA GLU A 77 -15.75 -8.47 4.52
C GLU A 77 -16.36 -9.54 3.61
N ASP A 78 -15.61 -10.61 3.41
CA ASP A 78 -16.02 -11.66 2.50
C ASP A 78 -17.36 -12.31 2.91
N SER A 79 -18.27 -12.33 1.95
CA SER A 79 -19.59 -12.98 2.04
C SER A 79 -20.61 -12.37 3.03
N LEU A 80 -20.36 -11.17 3.59
CA LEU A 80 -21.28 -10.55 4.56
C LEU A 80 -22.27 -9.55 3.95
N GLY A 81 -22.14 -9.20 2.65
CA GLY A 81 -23.00 -8.22 2.01
C GLY A 81 -22.91 -6.84 2.67
N PHE A 82 -24.01 -6.13 2.81
CA PHE A 82 -24.00 -4.75 3.35
C PHE A 82 -23.48 -4.65 4.79
N GLU A 83 -23.66 -5.68 5.62
CA GLU A 83 -23.11 -5.69 6.98
C GLU A 83 -21.59 -5.57 7.01
N GLY A 84 -20.92 -6.19 6.05
CA GLY A 84 -19.45 -6.15 5.91
C GLY A 84 -18.95 -5.14 4.88
N ASP A 85 -19.79 -4.20 4.41
CA ASP A 85 -19.43 -3.19 3.41
C ASP A 85 -19.24 -1.83 4.06
N ASP A 86 -18.01 -1.58 4.54
CA ASP A 86 -17.55 -0.31 5.12
C ASP A 86 -16.59 0.45 4.19
N GLY A 87 -16.47 0.01 2.95
CA GLY A 87 -15.51 0.57 2.00
C GLY A 87 -15.86 1.96 1.48
N ASN A 88 -17.14 2.39 1.51
CA ASN A 88 -17.53 3.66 0.93
C ASN A 88 -18.64 4.37 1.71
N GLU A 89 -18.34 5.55 2.25
CA GLU A 89 -19.35 6.47 2.80
C GLU A 89 -19.86 7.37 1.68
N ASP A 90 -20.86 6.93 0.93
CA ASP A 90 -21.32 7.59 -0.28
C ASP A 90 -22.53 8.53 -0.09
N THR A 91 -22.74 8.99 1.15
CA THR A 91 -23.78 10.00 1.51
C THR A 91 -23.27 11.44 1.43
N ASP A 92 -21.93 11.63 1.47
CA ASP A 92 -21.23 12.90 1.34
C ASP A 92 -20.03 12.73 0.38
N PRO A 93 -19.91 13.53 -0.69
CA PRO A 93 -18.82 13.37 -1.66
C PRO A 93 -17.42 13.75 -1.13
N ALA A 94 -17.31 14.32 0.05
CA ALA A 94 -16.03 14.72 0.63
C ALA A 94 -15.97 14.40 2.12
N THR A 95 -15.28 13.30 2.45
CA THR A 95 -15.17 12.72 3.79
C THR A 95 -13.71 12.56 4.24
N PRO A 96 -12.86 13.62 4.18
CA PRO A 96 -11.42 13.50 4.49
C PRO A 96 -11.13 13.10 5.95
N HIS A 97 -12.08 13.29 6.86
CA HIS A 97 -11.97 12.98 8.28
C HIS A 97 -12.22 11.51 8.62
N LEU A 98 -12.74 10.71 7.70
CA LEU A 98 -12.93 9.28 7.91
C LEU A 98 -11.59 8.55 7.86
N ARG A 99 -11.42 7.56 8.73
CA ARG A 99 -10.16 6.84 8.91
C ARG A 99 -10.38 5.34 8.74
N ALA A 100 -9.60 4.70 7.90
CA ALA A 100 -9.68 3.26 7.69
C ALA A 100 -9.52 2.44 8.98
N VAL A 101 -8.72 2.91 9.91
CA VAL A 101 -8.47 2.23 11.20
C VAL A 101 -9.74 2.01 12.03
N ASP A 102 -10.79 2.80 11.79
CA ASP A 102 -12.05 2.70 12.52
C ASP A 102 -13.04 1.69 11.91
N ALA A 103 -12.77 1.21 10.68
CA ALA A 103 -13.68 0.34 9.92
C ALA A 103 -13.07 -1.03 9.57
N VAL A 104 -11.74 -1.16 9.50
CA VAL A 104 -11.10 -2.44 9.14
C VAL A 104 -11.41 -3.53 10.16
N ASN A 105 -11.97 -4.65 9.69
CA ASN A 105 -12.09 -5.87 10.48
C ASN A 105 -10.86 -6.77 10.29
N PRO A 106 -9.94 -6.85 11.28
CA PRO A 106 -8.72 -7.67 11.18
C PRO A 106 -8.98 -9.18 11.24
N LEU A 107 -10.21 -9.59 11.53
CA LEU A 107 -10.61 -11.00 11.60
C LEU A 107 -11.22 -11.51 10.29
N ASP A 108 -11.36 -10.65 9.27
CA ASP A 108 -11.72 -11.10 7.93
C ASP A 108 -10.74 -12.18 7.46
N ARG A 109 -11.26 -13.30 6.97
CA ARG A 109 -10.45 -14.45 6.52
C ARG A 109 -9.42 -14.08 5.44
N CYS A 110 -9.70 -13.04 4.66
CA CYS A 110 -8.82 -12.57 3.59
C CYS A 110 -7.45 -12.09 4.11
N PHE A 111 -7.35 -11.64 5.38
CA PHE A 111 -6.06 -11.37 6.03
C PHE A 111 -5.21 -12.63 6.13
N ARG A 112 -5.82 -13.73 6.55
CA ARG A 112 -5.11 -15.02 6.66
C ARG A 112 -4.66 -15.54 5.30
N GLU A 113 -5.53 -15.46 4.30
CA GLU A 113 -5.22 -15.87 2.93
C GLU A 113 -4.07 -15.04 2.32
N ALA A 114 -4.06 -13.72 2.54
CA ALA A 114 -2.98 -12.83 2.13
C ALA A 114 -1.66 -13.18 2.82
N LEU A 115 -1.70 -13.39 4.14
CA LEU A 115 -0.53 -13.75 4.95
C LEU A 115 0.10 -15.08 4.49
N GLU A 116 -0.71 -16.12 4.29
CA GLU A 116 -0.22 -17.43 3.83
C GLU A 116 0.39 -17.40 2.44
N ALA A 117 -0.01 -16.43 1.60
CA ALA A 117 0.60 -16.16 0.30
C ALA A 117 1.85 -15.26 0.37
N GLY A 118 2.27 -14.84 1.58
CA GLY A 118 3.46 -14.03 1.80
C GLY A 118 3.22 -12.52 1.76
N THR A 119 1.98 -12.05 1.54
CA THR A 119 1.65 -10.62 1.67
C THR A 119 1.51 -10.28 3.15
N THR A 120 2.57 -9.77 3.76
CA THR A 120 2.67 -9.51 5.21
C THR A 120 2.24 -8.09 5.59
N THR A 121 2.19 -7.19 4.62
CA THR A 121 1.81 -5.78 4.83
C THR A 121 0.89 -5.31 3.71
N VAL A 122 -0.17 -4.60 4.07
CA VAL A 122 -1.11 -3.99 3.12
C VAL A 122 -1.36 -2.54 3.47
N ILE A 123 -1.59 -1.71 2.44
CA ILE A 123 -2.21 -0.41 2.57
C ILE A 123 -3.68 -0.60 2.26
N THR A 124 -4.54 -0.29 3.22
CA THR A 124 -6.00 -0.46 3.12
C THR A 124 -6.73 0.83 3.48
N GLY A 125 -7.96 0.95 3.00
CA GLY A 125 -8.80 2.09 3.29
C GLY A 125 -9.96 2.25 2.30
N PRO A 126 -10.61 3.44 2.29
CA PRO A 126 -11.84 3.63 1.54
C PRO A 126 -11.66 3.44 0.04
N GLY A 127 -12.74 3.00 -0.60
CA GLY A 127 -12.86 2.85 -2.04
C GLY A 127 -12.84 4.19 -2.79
N SER A 128 -13.40 4.19 -3.99
CA SER A 128 -13.25 5.30 -4.91
C SER A 128 -14.59 5.94 -5.33
N THR A 129 -15.64 5.79 -4.53
CA THR A 129 -16.93 6.43 -4.79
C THR A 129 -16.90 7.95 -4.56
N ASN A 130 -16.11 8.41 -3.60
CA ASN A 130 -16.03 9.82 -3.23
C ASN A 130 -14.88 10.55 -3.91
N PRO A 131 -15.07 11.80 -4.38
CA PRO A 131 -13.96 12.68 -4.75
C PRO A 131 -12.88 12.77 -3.67
N ILE A 132 -13.25 12.78 -2.38
CA ILE A 132 -12.35 12.64 -1.22
C ILE A 132 -12.94 11.58 -0.29
N GLY A 133 -12.29 10.41 -0.21
CA GLY A 133 -12.83 9.26 0.51
C GLY A 133 -12.41 9.17 1.98
N GLY A 134 -11.20 9.62 2.33
CA GLY A 134 -10.67 9.50 3.70
C GLY A 134 -9.23 9.03 3.77
N GLN A 135 -8.81 8.66 4.97
CA GLN A 135 -7.43 8.35 5.31
C GLN A 135 -7.16 6.84 5.22
N LEU A 136 -6.11 6.49 4.46
CA LEU A 136 -5.60 5.12 4.36
C LEU A 136 -4.68 4.80 5.54
N CYS A 137 -4.55 3.51 5.86
CA CYS A 137 -3.56 3.01 6.82
C CYS A 137 -2.72 1.88 6.22
N ALA A 138 -1.49 1.73 6.73
CA ALA A 138 -0.63 0.58 6.49
C ALA A 138 -0.69 -0.35 7.70
N MET A 139 -0.90 -1.64 7.48
CA MET A 139 -1.02 -2.61 8.54
C MET A 139 -0.44 -3.97 8.17
N LYS A 140 -0.09 -4.75 9.17
CA LYS A 140 0.29 -6.16 9.00
C LYS A 140 -0.96 -7.00 8.70
N THR A 141 -0.75 -8.09 7.99
CA THR A 141 -1.80 -9.10 7.77
C THR A 141 -1.84 -10.15 8.89
N PHE A 142 -0.99 -10.01 9.89
CA PHE A 142 -0.87 -10.89 11.04
C PHE A 142 -1.22 -10.15 12.34
N GLY A 143 -2.20 -10.66 13.06
CA GLY A 143 -2.69 -10.12 14.33
C GLY A 143 -4.18 -10.41 14.52
N GLN A 144 -4.76 -9.85 15.58
CA GLN A 144 -6.19 -9.99 15.92
C GLN A 144 -6.84 -8.65 16.27
N ARG A 145 -6.03 -7.64 16.50
CA ARG A 145 -6.50 -6.31 16.88
C ARG A 145 -5.81 -5.26 16.04
N MET A 146 -6.59 -4.33 15.51
CA MET A 146 -6.12 -3.28 14.60
C MET A 146 -4.88 -2.55 15.15
N ASP A 147 -4.90 -2.11 16.41
CA ASP A 147 -3.79 -1.38 17.02
C ASP A 147 -2.46 -2.15 17.03
N ASP A 148 -2.52 -3.49 17.19
CA ASP A 148 -1.33 -4.35 17.22
C ASP A 148 -0.79 -4.64 15.81
N MET A 149 -1.65 -4.50 14.79
CA MET A 149 -1.30 -4.73 13.38
C MET A 149 -0.81 -3.46 12.67
N LEU A 150 -1.03 -2.29 13.25
CA LEU A 150 -0.76 -1.02 12.61
C LEU A 150 0.75 -0.80 12.36
N VAL A 151 1.08 -0.42 11.13
CA VAL A 151 2.42 0.02 10.73
C VAL A 151 2.47 1.54 10.73
N LYS A 152 1.50 2.19 10.06
CA LYS A 152 1.39 3.66 9.98
C LYS A 152 -0.05 4.08 9.71
N ALA A 153 -0.55 5.11 10.40
CA ALA A 153 -1.81 5.76 10.11
C ALA A 153 -1.77 7.25 10.52
N PRO A 154 -2.26 8.14 9.64
CA PRO A 154 -2.57 7.89 8.24
C PRO A 154 -1.32 7.67 7.38
N VAL A 155 -1.48 6.95 6.24
CA VAL A 155 -0.41 6.75 5.27
C VAL A 155 -0.61 7.62 4.03
N ALA A 156 -1.85 7.88 3.64
CA ALA A 156 -2.24 8.76 2.54
C ALA A 156 -3.69 9.21 2.68
N MET A 157 -4.06 10.28 1.97
CA MET A 157 -5.44 10.71 1.75
C MET A 157 -5.95 10.13 0.43
N LYS A 158 -7.04 9.37 0.46
CA LYS A 158 -7.68 8.84 -0.74
C LYS A 158 -8.49 9.93 -1.42
N MET A 159 -8.20 10.17 -2.71
CA MET A 159 -9.01 10.99 -3.59
C MET A 159 -9.32 10.23 -4.87
N SER A 160 -10.44 10.53 -5.53
CA SER A 160 -10.86 9.78 -6.72
C SER A 160 -11.35 10.68 -7.82
N LEU A 161 -10.92 10.36 -9.03
CA LEU A 161 -11.33 10.95 -10.30
C LEU A 161 -11.93 9.85 -11.20
N GLY A 162 -12.44 10.22 -12.36
CA GLY A 162 -12.89 9.26 -13.35
C GLY A 162 -14.33 8.84 -13.21
N GLU A 163 -14.57 7.56 -13.47
CA GLU A 163 -15.92 7.01 -13.64
C GLU A 163 -16.65 6.80 -12.30
N ASN A 164 -15.95 6.31 -11.28
CA ASN A 164 -16.59 5.87 -10.06
C ASN A 164 -17.40 6.98 -9.35
N PRO A 165 -16.84 8.17 -9.02
CA PRO A 165 -17.64 9.24 -8.39
C PRO A 165 -18.83 9.65 -9.24
N LYS A 166 -18.66 9.75 -10.57
CA LYS A 166 -19.75 10.10 -11.49
C LYS A 166 -20.89 9.11 -11.44
N THR A 167 -20.59 7.82 -11.51
CA THR A 167 -21.59 6.75 -11.59
C THR A 167 -22.40 6.65 -10.30
N VAL A 168 -21.72 6.67 -9.15
CA VAL A 168 -22.38 6.53 -7.85
C VAL A 168 -23.32 7.71 -7.59
N TYR A 169 -22.84 8.95 -7.73
CA TYR A 169 -23.65 10.12 -7.43
C TYR A 169 -24.72 10.39 -8.51
N HIS A 170 -24.46 10.03 -9.79
CA HIS A 170 -25.51 10.04 -10.81
C HIS A 170 -26.69 9.12 -10.45
N GLY A 171 -26.37 7.90 -9.97
CA GLY A 171 -27.39 6.95 -9.51
C GLY A 171 -28.27 7.46 -8.37
N LYS A 172 -27.76 8.43 -7.59
CA LYS A 172 -28.45 9.09 -6.47
C LYS A 172 -29.09 10.44 -6.85
N ASN A 173 -28.96 10.89 -8.09
CA ASN A 173 -29.34 12.24 -8.53
C ASN A 173 -28.65 13.36 -7.72
N GLN A 174 -27.37 13.16 -7.36
CA GLN A 174 -26.54 14.07 -6.58
C GLN A 174 -25.26 14.43 -7.36
N SER A 175 -24.57 15.50 -6.95
CA SER A 175 -23.26 15.87 -7.46
C SER A 175 -22.15 15.01 -6.79
N PRO A 176 -21.11 14.59 -7.56
CA PRO A 176 -20.80 14.95 -8.95
C PRO A 176 -21.38 13.99 -9.98
N VAL A 177 -21.83 14.50 -11.13
CA VAL A 177 -22.20 13.68 -12.30
C VAL A 177 -21.29 13.93 -13.51
N THR A 178 -20.29 14.78 -13.35
CA THR A 178 -19.29 15.09 -14.39
C THR A 178 -17.88 15.12 -13.82
N ARG A 179 -16.86 14.88 -14.67
CA ARG A 179 -15.45 15.06 -14.29
C ARG A 179 -15.14 16.47 -13.80
N MET A 180 -15.81 17.48 -14.37
CA MET A 180 -15.69 18.87 -13.92
C MET A 180 -16.17 19.05 -12.48
N ALA A 181 -17.32 18.48 -12.11
CA ALA A 181 -17.86 18.55 -10.76
C ALA A 181 -16.98 17.78 -9.76
N THR A 182 -16.50 16.59 -10.12
CA THR A 182 -15.55 15.82 -9.28
C THR A 182 -14.30 16.65 -8.95
N ALA A 183 -13.66 17.22 -9.97
CA ALA A 183 -12.49 18.07 -9.80
C ALA A 183 -12.79 19.37 -9.03
N ALA A 184 -14.00 19.95 -9.21
CA ALA A 184 -14.41 21.14 -8.48
C ALA A 184 -14.58 20.89 -6.98
N ILE A 185 -15.20 19.76 -6.59
CA ILE A 185 -15.35 19.37 -5.18
C ILE A 185 -13.96 19.20 -4.52
N ILE A 186 -13.03 18.51 -5.17
CA ILE A 186 -11.67 18.35 -4.64
C ILE A 186 -11.01 19.72 -4.44
N ARG A 187 -11.07 20.61 -5.45
CA ARG A 187 -10.49 21.95 -5.34
C ARG A 187 -11.12 22.80 -4.25
N GLU A 188 -12.43 22.73 -4.10
CA GLU A 188 -13.17 23.46 -3.07
C GLU A 188 -12.69 23.07 -1.67
N GLN A 189 -12.59 21.76 -1.39
CA GLN A 189 -12.14 21.28 -0.10
C GLN A 189 -10.66 21.65 0.17
N LEU A 190 -9.79 21.51 -0.83
CA LEU A 190 -8.38 21.90 -0.70
C LEU A 190 -8.21 23.41 -0.51
N ALA A 191 -9.01 24.23 -1.22
CA ALA A 191 -8.99 25.70 -1.06
C ALA A 191 -9.52 26.14 0.33
N ASN A 192 -10.54 25.45 0.84
CA ASN A 192 -11.06 25.69 2.17
C ASN A 192 -10.00 25.34 3.24
N ALA A 193 -9.36 24.16 3.13
CA ALA A 193 -8.30 23.74 4.05
C ALA A 193 -7.09 24.68 4.00
N LYS A 194 -6.70 25.16 2.80
CA LYS A 194 -5.62 26.13 2.65
C LYS A 194 -5.92 27.46 3.36
N ARG A 195 -7.12 27.99 3.15
CA ARG A 195 -7.56 29.23 3.82
C ARG A 195 -7.62 29.05 5.34
N TYR A 196 -8.16 27.94 5.78
CA TYR A 196 -8.22 27.57 7.19
C TYR A 196 -6.81 27.52 7.83
N ASP A 197 -5.83 26.93 7.13
CA ASP A 197 -4.42 26.90 7.57
C ASP A 197 -3.81 28.31 7.66
N GLU A 198 -4.05 29.15 6.63
CA GLU A 198 -3.59 30.54 6.63
C GLU A 198 -4.19 31.36 7.79
N ASP A 199 -5.47 31.16 8.12
CA ASP A 199 -6.13 31.84 9.22
C ASP A 199 -5.64 31.34 10.59
N LYS A 200 -5.38 30.03 10.75
CA LYS A 200 -4.71 29.48 11.95
C LYS A 200 -3.33 30.10 12.16
N GLN A 201 -2.51 30.15 11.09
CA GLN A 201 -1.15 30.73 11.18
C GLN A 201 -1.18 32.22 11.51
N LYS A 202 -2.15 33.00 11.00
CA LYS A 202 -2.30 34.42 11.36
C LYS A 202 -2.64 34.57 12.85
N ALA A 203 -3.59 33.78 13.34
CA ALA A 203 -4.00 33.84 14.74
C ALA A 203 -2.90 33.37 15.73
N GLU A 204 -1.95 32.53 15.29
CA GLU A 204 -0.79 32.13 16.07
C GLU A 204 0.23 33.28 16.28
N VAL A 205 0.37 34.16 15.28
CA VAL A 205 1.34 35.25 15.29
C VAL A 205 0.75 36.59 15.74
N ASP A 206 -0.54 36.81 15.56
CA ASP A 206 -1.25 38.06 15.90
C ASP A 206 -2.35 37.79 16.95
N ARG A 207 -2.14 38.31 18.15
CA ARG A 207 -3.06 38.10 19.28
C ARG A 207 -4.41 38.85 19.15
N ASP A 208 -4.50 39.77 18.22
CA ASP A 208 -5.73 40.51 17.91
C ASP A 208 -6.60 39.76 16.84
N VAL A 209 -6.11 38.63 16.35
CA VAL A 209 -6.82 37.75 15.41
C VAL A 209 -7.37 36.53 16.13
N ASP A 210 -8.67 36.32 16.07
CA ASP A 210 -9.30 35.10 16.61
C ASP A 210 -8.93 33.85 15.85
N GLN A 211 -8.82 32.69 16.53
CA GLN A 211 -8.68 31.40 15.90
C GLN A 211 -9.92 31.09 15.04
N PRO A 212 -9.77 30.52 13.84
CA PRO A 212 -10.90 30.07 13.05
C PRO A 212 -11.73 29.02 13.82
N GLU A 213 -13.05 29.00 13.55
CA GLU A 213 -13.91 27.95 14.08
C GLU A 213 -13.41 26.56 13.63
N TYR A 214 -13.45 25.59 14.56
CA TYR A 214 -12.96 24.23 14.30
C TYR A 214 -13.74 23.56 13.18
N ASP A 215 -13.03 23.13 12.14
CA ASP A 215 -13.57 22.37 11.01
C ASP A 215 -12.82 21.04 10.88
N ILE A 216 -13.50 19.93 11.18
CA ILE A 216 -12.91 18.59 11.17
C ILE A 216 -12.44 18.15 9.77
N LYS A 217 -13.09 18.61 8.69
CA LYS A 217 -12.68 18.30 7.31
C LYS A 217 -11.43 19.08 6.93
N CYS A 218 -11.36 20.35 7.30
CA CYS A 218 -10.17 21.17 7.10
C CYS A 218 -8.99 20.61 7.91
N GLU A 219 -9.18 20.28 9.19
CA GLU A 219 -8.13 19.68 10.04
C GLU A 219 -7.57 18.39 9.42
N ALA A 220 -8.43 17.53 8.90
CA ALA A 220 -8.00 16.28 8.22
C ALA A 220 -7.19 16.53 6.94
N LEU A 221 -7.40 17.67 6.27
CA LEU A 221 -6.68 18.06 5.05
C LEU A 221 -5.42 18.90 5.31
N LEU A 222 -5.19 19.41 6.53
CA LEU A 222 -3.98 20.19 6.83
C LEU A 222 -2.69 19.44 6.52
N PRO A 223 -2.51 18.16 6.91
CA PRO A 223 -1.30 17.41 6.56
C PRO A 223 -1.10 17.26 5.04
N VAL A 224 -2.19 17.21 4.27
CA VAL A 224 -2.14 17.16 2.79
C VAL A 224 -1.63 18.49 2.23
N ILE A 225 -2.19 19.63 2.68
CA ILE A 225 -1.79 20.98 2.24
C ILE A 225 -0.33 21.29 2.65
N ARG A 226 0.10 20.80 3.80
CA ARG A 226 1.47 20.95 4.32
C ARG A 226 2.47 19.97 3.74
N ARG A 227 2.02 19.04 2.85
CA ARG A 227 2.85 17.97 2.25
C ARG A 227 3.40 16.95 3.25
N GLU A 228 2.77 16.81 4.38
CA GLU A 228 3.10 15.83 5.42
C GLU A 228 2.39 14.50 5.15
N LEU A 229 1.29 14.52 4.39
CA LEU A 229 0.50 13.37 3.99
C LEU A 229 0.29 13.37 2.47
N PRO A 230 0.76 12.35 1.74
CA PRO A 230 0.54 12.26 0.30
C PRO A 230 -0.92 11.98 -0.04
N VAL A 231 -1.31 12.30 -1.27
CA VAL A 231 -2.61 11.96 -1.84
C VAL A 231 -2.48 10.74 -2.74
N HIS A 232 -3.30 9.72 -2.53
CA HIS A 232 -3.49 8.61 -3.46
C HIS A 232 -4.69 8.90 -4.36
N PHE A 233 -4.42 9.34 -5.60
CA PHE A 233 -5.45 9.63 -6.60
C PHE A 233 -5.82 8.37 -7.38
N HIS A 234 -7.03 7.85 -7.18
CA HIS A 234 -7.62 6.87 -8.09
C HIS A 234 -7.85 7.52 -9.46
N ALA A 235 -7.20 7.00 -10.47
CA ALA A 235 -7.38 7.42 -11.87
C ALA A 235 -6.92 6.32 -12.84
N HIS A 236 -7.80 5.89 -13.74
CA HIS A 236 -7.49 4.89 -14.77
C HIS A 236 -7.10 5.54 -16.10
N ARG A 237 -7.92 6.49 -16.57
CA ARG A 237 -7.77 7.14 -17.87
C ARG A 237 -6.71 8.23 -17.84
N LEU A 238 -6.07 8.44 -18.97
CA LEU A 238 -4.99 9.42 -19.09
C LEU A 238 -5.46 10.87 -18.85
N ASP A 239 -6.68 11.23 -19.28
CA ASP A 239 -7.26 12.55 -19.02
C ASP A 239 -7.53 12.80 -17.52
N ASP A 240 -7.92 11.76 -16.76
CA ASP A 240 -8.09 11.81 -15.31
C ASP A 240 -6.72 11.84 -14.60
N ILE A 241 -5.74 11.09 -15.06
CA ILE A 241 -4.34 11.14 -14.56
C ILE A 241 -3.77 12.56 -14.69
N PHE A 242 -3.93 13.18 -15.85
CA PHE A 242 -3.49 14.57 -16.03
C PHE A 242 -4.34 15.59 -15.25
N THR A 243 -5.58 15.27 -14.92
CA THR A 243 -6.37 16.10 -14.01
C THR A 243 -5.86 16.02 -12.58
N ALA A 244 -5.48 14.81 -12.09
CA ALA A 244 -4.83 14.63 -10.81
C ALA A 244 -3.51 15.43 -10.74
N HIS A 245 -2.67 15.33 -11.78
CA HIS A 245 -1.43 16.11 -11.90
C HIS A 245 -1.68 17.62 -11.82
N ARG A 246 -2.69 18.15 -12.56
CA ARG A 246 -3.04 19.58 -12.52
C ARG A 246 -3.46 20.03 -11.12
N ILE A 247 -4.30 19.24 -10.43
CA ILE A 247 -4.75 19.55 -9.06
C ILE A 247 -3.55 19.50 -8.10
N ALA A 248 -2.72 18.46 -8.19
CA ALA A 248 -1.54 18.33 -7.35
C ALA A 248 -0.57 19.51 -7.55
N LYS A 249 -0.34 19.96 -8.78
CA LYS A 249 0.49 21.11 -9.09
C LYS A 249 -0.12 22.43 -8.58
N GLU A 250 -1.43 22.61 -8.73
CA GLU A 250 -2.17 23.80 -8.30
C GLU A 250 -2.06 24.03 -6.78
N PHE A 251 -2.15 22.94 -6.00
CA PHE A 251 -2.07 22.99 -4.54
C PHE A 251 -0.71 22.55 -3.95
N ASN A 252 0.29 22.30 -4.81
CA ASN A 252 1.62 21.83 -4.41
C ASN A 252 1.57 20.54 -3.56
N LEU A 253 0.75 19.57 -3.95
CA LEU A 253 0.58 18.32 -3.20
C LEU A 253 1.69 17.33 -3.50
N ASP A 254 2.03 16.48 -2.53
CA ASP A 254 2.66 15.19 -2.77
C ASP A 254 1.59 14.18 -3.17
N TYR A 255 1.81 13.39 -4.26
CA TYR A 255 0.77 12.52 -4.77
C TYR A 255 1.30 11.27 -5.47
N VAL A 256 0.42 10.28 -5.55
CA VAL A 256 0.61 9.02 -6.25
C VAL A 256 -0.64 8.73 -7.08
N ILE A 257 -0.47 8.22 -8.29
CA ILE A 257 -1.59 7.73 -9.10
C ILE A 257 -1.85 6.27 -8.76
N VAL A 258 -3.07 5.96 -8.36
CA VAL A 258 -3.53 4.58 -8.14
C VAL A 258 -4.20 4.08 -9.42
N HIS A 259 -3.92 2.84 -9.77
CA HIS A 259 -4.29 2.13 -11.00
C HIS A 259 -3.47 2.55 -12.22
N GLY A 260 -3.61 3.77 -12.71
CA GLY A 260 -2.88 4.24 -13.87
C GLY A 260 -3.03 3.34 -15.10
N THR A 261 -4.24 2.80 -15.37
CA THR A 261 -4.47 1.82 -16.44
C THR A 261 -3.95 2.28 -17.80
N GLN A 262 -4.10 3.58 -18.10
CA GLN A 262 -3.56 4.21 -19.32
C GLN A 262 -2.20 4.90 -19.11
N ALA A 263 -1.56 4.79 -17.93
CA ALA A 263 -0.29 5.45 -17.64
C ALA A 263 0.81 5.06 -18.66
N HIS A 264 0.80 3.81 -19.14
CA HIS A 264 1.72 3.31 -20.14
C HIS A 264 1.65 4.05 -21.49
N LEU A 265 0.52 4.71 -21.82
CA LEU A 265 0.36 5.49 -23.05
C LEU A 265 1.09 6.84 -23.00
N ALA A 266 1.47 7.32 -21.81
CA ALA A 266 2.18 8.58 -21.61
C ALA A 266 3.34 8.42 -20.63
N ALA A 267 3.99 7.26 -20.63
CA ALA A 267 5.03 6.92 -19.66
C ALA A 267 6.18 7.94 -19.65
N ASP A 268 6.60 8.45 -20.82
CA ASP A 268 7.67 9.48 -20.91
C ASP A 268 7.26 10.80 -20.24
N ILE A 269 6.00 11.20 -20.35
CA ILE A 269 5.48 12.42 -19.70
C ILE A 269 5.47 12.20 -18.19
N LEU A 270 4.95 11.06 -17.72
CA LEU A 270 4.89 10.73 -16.30
C LEU A 270 6.28 10.62 -15.66
N ALA A 271 7.25 10.09 -16.39
CA ALA A 271 8.65 10.05 -15.96
C ALA A 271 9.24 11.46 -15.80
N ASN A 272 9.02 12.34 -16.77
CA ASN A 272 9.47 13.74 -16.71
C ASN A 272 8.83 14.50 -15.54
N ASP A 273 7.57 14.22 -15.23
CA ASP A 273 6.84 14.81 -14.12
C ASP A 273 7.16 14.13 -12.77
N ARG A 274 7.97 13.07 -12.75
CA ARG A 274 8.30 12.25 -11.59
C ARG A 274 7.04 11.70 -10.89
N THR A 275 6.05 11.34 -11.69
CA THR A 275 4.80 10.78 -11.18
C THR A 275 5.02 9.34 -10.73
N ARG A 276 4.62 9.01 -9.51
CA ARG A 276 4.62 7.64 -8.96
C ARG A 276 3.28 6.97 -9.28
N VAL A 277 3.33 5.67 -9.60
CA VAL A 277 2.14 4.92 -10.01
C VAL A 277 2.01 3.60 -9.23
N LEU A 278 0.89 3.37 -8.59
CA LEU A 278 0.48 2.06 -8.07
C LEU A 278 -0.31 1.34 -9.17
N CYS A 279 0.39 0.49 -9.94
CA CYS A 279 -0.10 -0.10 -11.18
C CYS A 279 -0.90 -1.38 -10.90
N GLY A 280 -2.16 -1.38 -11.21
CA GLY A 280 -3.06 -2.55 -11.05
C GLY A 280 -4.53 -2.14 -10.95
N PRO A 281 -5.42 -3.13 -10.89
CA PRO A 281 -5.21 -4.57 -10.96
C PRO A 281 -4.73 -5.04 -12.34
N LEU A 282 -3.91 -6.10 -12.42
CA LEU A 282 -3.36 -6.61 -13.70
C LEU A 282 -4.08 -7.87 -14.20
N LEU A 283 -4.85 -8.52 -13.35
CA LEU A 283 -5.52 -9.81 -13.59
C LEU A 283 -7.03 -9.68 -13.40
N CYS A 284 -7.66 -8.74 -14.07
CA CYS A 284 -9.11 -8.59 -14.02
C CYS A 284 -9.70 -8.39 -15.41
N ASP A 285 -11.03 -8.55 -15.51
CA ASP A 285 -11.78 -8.23 -16.71
C ASP A 285 -11.81 -6.72 -17.00
N ARG A 286 -12.00 -6.36 -18.28
CA ARG A 286 -12.25 -4.99 -18.72
C ARG A 286 -13.73 -4.63 -18.56
N SER A 287 -14.24 -4.77 -17.34
CA SER A 287 -15.66 -4.63 -17.00
C SER A 287 -16.19 -3.18 -17.06
N LYS A 288 -15.30 -2.18 -17.12
CA LYS A 288 -15.64 -0.76 -17.20
C LYS A 288 -14.96 -0.10 -18.41
N PRO A 289 -15.56 0.96 -19.00
CA PRO A 289 -14.93 1.72 -20.09
C PRO A 289 -13.53 2.23 -19.78
N GLU A 290 -13.25 2.65 -18.56
CA GLU A 290 -11.91 3.13 -18.13
C GLU A 290 -10.84 2.04 -18.05
N LEU A 291 -11.22 0.75 -18.12
CA LEU A 291 -10.30 -0.39 -18.12
C LEU A 291 -9.98 -0.91 -19.52
N HIS A 292 -10.48 -0.29 -20.59
CA HIS A 292 -10.36 -0.85 -21.94
C HIS A 292 -8.91 -1.05 -22.42
N ASP A 293 -7.96 -0.23 -21.94
CA ASP A 293 -6.52 -0.34 -22.23
C ASP A 293 -5.73 -1.13 -21.17
N LEU A 294 -6.42 -1.81 -20.26
CA LEU A 294 -5.76 -2.64 -19.24
C LEU A 294 -4.87 -3.69 -19.92
N THR A 295 -3.61 -3.70 -19.51
CA THR A 295 -2.59 -4.63 -20.04
C THR A 295 -1.53 -4.95 -18.99
N PRO A 296 -1.13 -6.22 -18.84
CA PRO A 296 -0.02 -6.60 -17.98
C PRO A 296 1.36 -6.15 -18.51
N LYS A 297 1.43 -5.55 -19.70
CA LYS A 297 2.64 -4.91 -20.25
C LYS A 297 2.93 -3.54 -19.62
N GLY A 298 1.92 -2.92 -18.97
CA GLY A 298 2.05 -1.59 -18.38
C GLY A 298 3.27 -1.42 -17.50
N PRO A 299 3.51 -2.27 -16.50
CA PRO A 299 4.67 -2.20 -15.61
C PRO A 299 6.03 -2.19 -16.34
N ALA A 300 6.20 -3.04 -17.36
CA ALA A 300 7.44 -3.08 -18.14
C ALA A 300 7.67 -1.78 -18.95
N ILE A 301 6.60 -1.17 -19.48
CA ILE A 301 6.65 0.09 -20.22
C ILE A 301 6.99 1.24 -19.25
N LEU A 302 6.34 1.31 -18.09
CA LEU A 302 6.62 2.29 -17.04
C LEU A 302 8.07 2.21 -16.56
N HIS A 303 8.54 0.99 -16.27
CA HIS A 303 9.93 0.76 -15.88
C HIS A 303 10.92 1.27 -16.93
N LYS A 304 10.71 0.92 -18.21
CA LYS A 304 11.58 1.33 -19.31
C LYS A 304 11.64 2.85 -19.49
N ALA A 305 10.55 3.56 -19.19
CA ALA A 305 10.49 5.02 -19.24
C ALA A 305 11.09 5.69 -17.99
N GLY A 306 11.39 4.94 -16.92
CA GLY A 306 11.92 5.48 -15.66
C GLY A 306 10.86 5.99 -14.71
N VAL A 307 9.60 5.57 -14.87
CA VAL A 307 8.52 5.85 -13.91
C VAL A 307 8.70 4.94 -12.70
N GLU A 308 8.65 5.51 -11.51
CA GLU A 308 8.59 4.75 -10.25
C GLU A 308 7.19 4.16 -10.08
N PHE A 309 7.11 2.84 -9.88
CA PHE A 309 5.82 2.15 -9.76
C PHE A 309 5.89 0.95 -8.83
N ALA A 310 4.74 0.61 -8.24
CA ALA A 310 4.49 -0.65 -7.56
C ALA A 310 3.33 -1.39 -8.23
N ILE A 311 3.25 -2.72 -8.01
CA ILE A 311 2.13 -3.56 -8.45
C ILE A 311 1.18 -3.75 -7.28
N ILE A 312 -0.13 -3.62 -7.54
CA ILE A 312 -1.19 -3.69 -6.54
C ILE A 312 -2.29 -4.68 -6.95
N THR A 313 -3.03 -5.17 -5.97
CA THR A 313 -4.19 -6.05 -6.21
C THR A 313 -5.51 -5.32 -6.30
N ASP A 314 -5.64 -4.18 -5.60
CA ASP A 314 -6.94 -3.53 -5.44
C ASP A 314 -7.98 -4.48 -4.81
N HIS A 315 -7.52 -5.31 -3.82
CA HIS A 315 -8.42 -6.27 -3.15
C HIS A 315 -9.75 -5.59 -2.77
N PRO A 316 -10.90 -6.16 -3.04
CA PRO A 316 -11.14 -7.55 -3.49
C PRO A 316 -11.19 -7.76 -5.01
N VAL A 317 -10.86 -6.76 -5.85
CA VAL A 317 -10.87 -6.91 -7.32
C VAL A 317 -9.96 -8.07 -7.74
N ILE A 318 -8.75 -8.12 -7.19
CA ILE A 318 -7.92 -9.32 -7.16
C ILE A 318 -7.66 -9.63 -5.68
N PRO A 319 -7.99 -10.82 -5.19
CA PRO A 319 -7.66 -11.18 -3.81
C PRO A 319 -6.17 -11.00 -3.52
N ALA A 320 -5.84 -10.40 -2.37
CA ALA A 320 -4.48 -10.00 -1.99
C ALA A 320 -3.45 -11.16 -2.02
N GLN A 321 -3.92 -12.39 -1.84
CA GLN A 321 -3.10 -13.60 -2.00
C GLN A 321 -2.53 -13.80 -3.39
N TYR A 322 -3.01 -13.10 -4.41
CA TYR A 322 -2.54 -13.20 -5.80
C TYR A 322 -1.59 -12.05 -6.22
N LEU A 323 -1.04 -11.29 -5.26
CA LEU A 323 -0.09 -10.22 -5.55
C LEU A 323 1.13 -10.74 -6.32
N THR A 324 1.69 -11.88 -5.92
CA THR A 324 2.82 -12.53 -6.62
C THR A 324 2.45 -12.96 -8.04
N LEU A 325 1.21 -13.38 -8.27
CA LEU A 325 0.74 -13.73 -9.61
C LEU A 325 0.65 -12.49 -10.51
N CYS A 326 0.25 -11.34 -9.97
CA CYS A 326 0.28 -10.07 -10.72
C CYS A 326 1.72 -9.69 -11.12
N ALA A 327 2.70 -9.86 -10.22
CA ALA A 327 4.10 -9.65 -10.53
C ALA A 327 4.64 -10.65 -11.58
N CYS A 328 4.24 -11.94 -11.48
CA CYS A 328 4.54 -12.97 -12.47
C CYS A 328 4.04 -12.59 -13.87
N LEU A 329 2.81 -12.10 -13.99
CA LEU A 329 2.26 -11.63 -15.26
C LEU A 329 3.03 -10.45 -15.85
N ALA A 330 3.43 -9.49 -15.02
CA ALA A 330 4.26 -8.38 -15.46
C ALA A 330 5.65 -8.84 -15.94
N ALA A 331 6.27 -9.79 -15.22
CA ALA A 331 7.54 -10.40 -15.62
C ALA A 331 7.43 -11.16 -16.94
N ARG A 332 6.37 -11.94 -17.14
CA ARG A 332 6.06 -12.62 -18.40
C ARG A 332 5.93 -11.65 -19.58
N GLU A 333 5.43 -10.45 -19.33
CA GLU A 333 5.24 -9.42 -20.35
C GLU A 333 6.44 -8.46 -20.48
N GLY A 334 7.59 -8.83 -19.90
CA GLY A 334 8.89 -8.19 -20.15
C GLY A 334 9.45 -7.32 -19.03
N LEU A 335 8.83 -7.29 -17.85
CA LEU A 335 9.44 -6.69 -16.67
C LEU A 335 10.54 -7.62 -16.16
N ALA A 336 11.75 -7.09 -15.88
CA ALA A 336 12.84 -7.89 -15.33
C ALA A 336 12.44 -8.49 -13.96
N PHE A 337 12.93 -9.71 -13.69
CA PHE A 337 12.59 -10.48 -12.49
C PHE A 337 12.82 -9.70 -11.18
N ASP A 338 13.99 -9.10 -11.03
CA ASP A 338 14.34 -8.29 -9.87
C ASP A 338 13.43 -7.05 -9.72
N GLN A 339 13.02 -6.44 -10.83
CA GLN A 339 12.10 -5.31 -10.82
C GLN A 339 10.67 -5.74 -10.47
N ALA A 340 10.25 -6.93 -10.88
CA ALA A 340 8.96 -7.49 -10.51
C ALA A 340 8.89 -7.80 -9.00
N LEU A 341 9.98 -8.32 -8.41
CA LEU A 341 10.10 -8.50 -6.97
C LEU A 341 10.10 -7.16 -6.22
N ARG A 342 10.89 -6.20 -6.68
CA ARG A 342 10.92 -4.85 -6.07
C ARG A 342 9.55 -4.19 -6.10
N ALA A 343 8.77 -4.38 -7.17
CA ALA A 343 7.46 -3.79 -7.35
C ALA A 343 6.37 -4.31 -6.39
N ILE A 344 6.64 -5.39 -5.66
CA ILE A 344 5.75 -5.96 -4.64
C ILE A 344 6.40 -6.04 -3.24
N THR A 345 7.54 -5.37 -3.04
CA THR A 345 8.30 -5.40 -1.77
C THR A 345 8.78 -4.00 -1.39
N ILE A 346 10.00 -3.62 -1.79
CA ILE A 346 10.62 -2.37 -1.35
C ILE A 346 9.98 -1.14 -2.03
N THR A 347 9.69 -1.19 -3.33
CA THR A 347 9.13 -0.01 -4.03
C THR A 347 7.76 0.41 -3.50
N PRO A 348 6.77 -0.49 -3.24
CA PRO A 348 5.53 -0.08 -2.58
C PRO A 348 5.76 0.48 -1.17
N ALA A 349 6.74 -0.04 -0.42
CA ALA A 349 7.08 0.49 0.90
C ALA A 349 7.65 1.92 0.81
N GLU A 350 8.57 2.18 -0.14
CA GLU A 350 9.14 3.51 -0.44
C GLU A 350 8.05 4.51 -0.85
N ILE A 351 7.16 4.13 -1.79
CA ILE A 351 6.07 4.99 -2.27
C ILE A 351 5.11 5.37 -1.12
N CYS A 352 4.86 4.45 -0.20
CA CYS A 352 3.95 4.65 0.94
C CYS A 352 4.65 5.22 2.20
N GLY A 353 5.98 5.42 2.16
CA GLY A 353 6.76 5.96 3.28
C GLY A 353 6.71 5.08 4.53
N ILE A 354 6.88 3.77 4.33
CA ILE A 354 6.97 2.72 5.37
C ILE A 354 8.21 1.83 5.19
N ASP A 355 9.12 2.24 4.33
CA ASP A 355 10.35 1.51 4.01
C ASP A 355 11.37 1.50 5.16
N ASP A 356 11.20 2.33 6.16
CA ASP A 356 11.92 2.24 7.45
C ASP A 356 11.58 0.98 8.24
N ARG A 357 10.43 0.36 7.98
CA ARG A 357 9.90 -0.81 8.69
C ARG A 357 9.88 -2.09 7.85
N VAL A 358 9.53 -2.01 6.57
CA VAL A 358 9.21 -3.18 5.71
C VAL A 358 9.83 -3.07 4.32
N GLY A 359 9.65 -4.11 3.50
CA GLY A 359 9.95 -4.11 2.06
C GLY A 359 11.35 -4.58 1.68
N SER A 360 12.31 -4.68 2.63
CA SER A 360 13.63 -5.25 2.40
C SER A 360 14.13 -6.02 3.63
N ILE A 361 15.08 -6.94 3.41
CA ILE A 361 15.77 -7.63 4.52
C ILE A 361 16.98 -6.77 4.92
N THR A 362 16.75 -5.86 5.86
CA THR A 362 17.73 -4.87 6.33
C THR A 362 17.69 -4.80 7.85
N ILE A 363 18.86 -4.68 8.49
CA ILE A 363 18.97 -4.57 9.96
C ILE A 363 18.12 -3.38 10.43
N GLY A 364 17.33 -3.62 11.49
CA GLY A 364 16.42 -2.65 12.10
C GLY A 364 14.99 -2.67 11.56
N LYS A 365 14.73 -3.37 10.45
CA LYS A 365 13.37 -3.55 9.93
C LYS A 365 12.65 -4.73 10.57
N ASP A 366 11.34 -4.77 10.41
CA ASP A 366 10.50 -5.88 10.86
C ASP A 366 10.93 -7.19 10.20
N ALA A 367 11.01 -8.26 10.98
CA ALA A 367 11.40 -9.59 10.51
C ALA A 367 10.25 -10.31 9.82
N ASP A 368 9.87 -9.78 8.65
CA ASP A 368 8.86 -10.35 7.76
C ASP A 368 9.57 -11.04 6.60
N PHE A 369 9.37 -12.35 6.47
CA PHE A 369 10.07 -13.14 5.46
C PHE A 369 9.13 -14.12 4.77
N VAL A 370 9.44 -14.39 3.50
CA VAL A 370 8.77 -15.43 2.69
C VAL A 370 9.84 -16.32 2.11
N LEU A 371 9.75 -17.62 2.38
CA LEU A 371 10.67 -18.64 1.86
C LEU A 371 10.02 -19.41 0.72
N PHE A 372 10.79 -19.64 -0.33
CA PHE A 372 10.40 -20.47 -1.47
C PHE A 372 11.44 -21.56 -1.72
N ASP A 373 10.97 -22.78 -2.01
CA ASP A 373 11.82 -23.87 -2.46
C ASP A 373 12.11 -23.84 -3.97
N THR A 374 11.41 -22.97 -4.69
CA THR A 374 11.49 -22.80 -6.14
C THR A 374 11.55 -21.32 -6.50
N GLU A 375 11.64 -20.99 -7.79
CA GLU A 375 11.61 -19.63 -8.30
C GLU A 375 10.33 -18.89 -7.87
N PRO A 376 10.39 -17.78 -7.09
CA PRO A 376 9.22 -17.15 -6.47
C PRO A 376 8.16 -16.63 -7.42
N LEU A 377 8.57 -16.26 -8.67
CA LEU A 377 7.64 -15.78 -9.70
C LEU A 377 7.27 -16.88 -10.73
N ALA A 378 7.54 -18.14 -10.44
CA ALA A 378 7.00 -19.23 -11.23
C ALA A 378 5.48 -19.35 -11.01
N LEU A 379 4.73 -19.66 -12.08
CA LEU A 379 3.25 -19.71 -12.05
C LEU A 379 2.67 -20.58 -10.92
N PHE A 380 3.38 -21.66 -10.57
CA PHE A 380 2.95 -22.60 -9.52
C PHE A 380 3.72 -22.43 -8.21
N ALA A 381 4.54 -21.37 -8.09
CA ALA A 381 5.28 -21.12 -6.85
C ALA A 381 4.31 -20.78 -5.72
N LYS A 382 4.56 -21.38 -4.57
CA LYS A 382 3.90 -21.06 -3.30
C LYS A 382 4.98 -20.90 -2.23
N PRO A 383 4.78 -20.02 -1.24
CA PRO A 383 5.65 -20.00 -0.08
C PRO A 383 5.73 -21.37 0.58
N SER A 384 6.93 -21.83 0.89
CA SER A 384 7.13 -23.00 1.78
C SER A 384 7.01 -22.59 3.24
N GLU A 385 7.41 -21.35 3.55
CA GLU A 385 7.30 -20.76 4.88
C GLU A 385 7.01 -19.26 4.78
N VAL A 386 6.27 -18.75 5.77
CA VAL A 386 6.06 -17.32 5.97
C VAL A 386 6.36 -16.96 7.41
N PHE A 387 7.06 -15.85 7.59
CA PHE A 387 7.35 -15.29 8.90
C PHE A 387 6.86 -13.85 8.96
N CYS A 388 6.22 -13.48 10.05
CA CYS A 388 5.79 -12.11 10.29
C CYS A 388 6.22 -11.69 11.69
N ARG A 389 6.95 -10.59 11.78
CA ARG A 389 7.60 -10.12 13.04
C ARG A 389 8.36 -11.25 13.75
N GLY A 390 9.15 -12.02 12.98
CA GLY A 390 9.94 -13.12 13.51
C GLY A 390 9.15 -14.37 13.94
N GLN A 391 7.83 -14.36 13.83
CA GLN A 391 6.98 -15.50 14.14
C GLN A 391 6.71 -16.33 12.89
N ARG A 392 6.99 -17.63 12.97
CA ARG A 392 6.67 -18.57 11.88
C ARG A 392 5.17 -18.79 11.80
N ILE A 393 4.59 -18.58 10.62
CA ILE A 393 3.17 -18.75 10.35
C ILE A 393 2.89 -20.19 9.93
N ILE A 394 1.98 -20.85 10.64
CA ILE A 394 1.57 -22.21 10.27
C ILE A 394 0.70 -22.10 9.02
N LEU A 395 1.20 -22.55 7.89
CA LEU A 395 0.42 -22.58 6.64
C LEU A 395 -0.66 -23.67 6.73
N THR A 396 -1.88 -23.36 6.31
CA THR A 396 -2.95 -24.37 6.23
C THR A 396 -2.60 -25.38 5.14
N ALA A 397 -2.56 -26.66 5.50
CA ALA A 397 -2.40 -27.73 4.52
C ALA A 397 -3.61 -27.72 3.56
N ASN A 398 -3.36 -27.49 2.28
CA ASN A 398 -4.35 -27.64 1.20
C ASN A 398 -4.61 -29.12 0.88
#